data_46a946ee2998b7c3fc3b507bd182432f
#
_entry.id   46a946ee2998b7c3fc3b507bd182432f
#
_cell.length_a   1.000
_cell.length_b   1.000
_cell.length_c   1.000
_cell.angle_alpha   90.00
_cell.angle_beta   90.00
_cell.angle_gamma   90.00
#
_symmetry.space_group_name_H-M   'P 1'
#
loop_
_entity.id
_entity.type
_entity.pdbx_description
1 polymer ?
#
loop_
_entity_poly.entity_id
_entity_poly.type
_entity_poly.pdbx_seq_one_letter_code
_entity_poly.pdbx_strand_id
1 'polypeptide(L)'
;MDTEPHDIMQILKEFNQEYVLSFWNDLTDEEKNILANQVRSIDFAKMNMLYYNSTLDDSISYDRISPISYIDRLNLTKDELKYYSDIGNSVINSGKLAIITLAGGQGTRLGYKGPKGSYEIDVPPKKSLFEFTCDNLKKLLKETRTALNWYIMTSPANDVATKEYFEAKNYFGYPKEKVKFFMQSTLPLIDVKTKVILETPYSITTGSNGNGDVFKSLAN
;
A
#
# COMPACT_ATOMS: atom_id res chain seq x y z
N MET A 1 -38.65 -4.66 -15.62
CA MET A 1 -37.39 -5.00 -16.28
C MET A 1 -36.42 -3.87 -15.92
N ASP A 2 -35.61 -4.11 -14.93
CA ASP A 2 -34.55 -3.13 -14.59
C ASP A 2 -33.53 -3.11 -15.73
N THR A 3 -33.57 -2.05 -16.50
CA THR A 3 -32.62 -1.85 -17.58
C THR A 3 -31.24 -1.61 -16.96
N GLU A 4 -30.24 -2.36 -17.43
CA GLU A 4 -28.84 -2.10 -17.10
C GLU A 4 -28.53 -0.61 -17.27
N PRO A 5 -27.80 0.01 -16.34
CA PRO A 5 -27.46 1.42 -16.49
C PRO A 5 -26.70 1.63 -17.80
N HIS A 6 -27.23 2.45 -18.66
CA HIS A 6 -26.72 2.66 -20.02
C HIS A 6 -25.24 3.11 -20.03
N ASP A 7 -24.84 3.87 -19.00
CA ASP A 7 -23.46 4.38 -18.85
C ASP A 7 -22.43 3.27 -18.61
N ILE A 8 -22.71 2.33 -17.69
CA ILE A 8 -21.77 1.24 -17.41
C ILE A 8 -21.73 0.22 -18.56
N MET A 9 -22.85 -0.05 -19.20
CA MET A 9 -22.88 -0.91 -20.38
C MET A 9 -22.03 -0.30 -21.53
N GLN A 10 -22.08 1.01 -21.73
CA GLN A 10 -21.25 1.68 -22.73
C GLN A 10 -19.77 1.53 -22.42
N ILE A 11 -19.34 1.77 -21.16
CA ILE A 11 -17.95 1.58 -20.73
C ILE A 11 -17.51 0.13 -20.97
N LEU A 12 -18.30 -0.84 -20.52
CA LEU A 12 -17.96 -2.26 -20.64
C LEU A 12 -17.85 -2.71 -22.10
N LYS A 13 -18.71 -2.23 -22.99
CA LYS A 13 -18.66 -2.52 -24.44
C LYS A 13 -17.39 -1.96 -25.07
N GLU A 14 -17.00 -0.74 -24.75
CA GLU A 14 -15.79 -0.11 -25.29
C GLU A 14 -14.54 -0.95 -25.01
N PHE A 15 -14.49 -1.59 -23.84
CA PHE A 15 -13.35 -2.40 -23.40
C PHE A 15 -13.59 -3.91 -23.47
N ASN A 16 -14.69 -4.34 -24.11
CA ASN A 16 -15.04 -5.75 -24.29
C ASN A 16 -15.15 -6.50 -22.94
N GLN A 17 -15.83 -5.90 -21.95
CA GLN A 17 -16.00 -6.40 -20.59
C GLN A 17 -17.46 -6.68 -20.22
N GLU A 18 -18.38 -6.83 -21.19
CA GLU A 18 -19.83 -6.93 -20.98
C GLU A 18 -20.23 -8.09 -20.08
N TYR A 19 -19.42 -9.15 -20.06
CA TYR A 19 -19.65 -10.32 -19.20
C TYR A 19 -19.70 -9.97 -17.70
N VAL A 20 -19.17 -8.82 -17.27
CA VAL A 20 -19.25 -8.32 -15.90
C VAL A 20 -20.72 -8.19 -15.44
N LEU A 21 -21.64 -7.95 -16.37
CA LEU A 21 -23.07 -7.84 -16.12
C LEU A 21 -23.83 -9.16 -16.26
N SER A 22 -23.15 -10.31 -16.40
CA SER A 22 -23.82 -11.61 -16.63
C SER A 22 -24.84 -11.99 -15.55
N PHE A 23 -24.67 -11.49 -14.33
CA PHE A 23 -25.56 -11.76 -13.20
C PHE A 23 -26.44 -10.57 -12.81
N TRP A 24 -26.44 -9.48 -13.61
CA TRP A 24 -27.08 -8.21 -13.25
C TRP A 24 -28.55 -8.34 -12.83
N ASN A 25 -29.30 -9.16 -13.52
CA ASN A 25 -30.74 -9.33 -13.25
C ASN A 25 -31.04 -10.09 -11.95
N ASP A 26 -30.06 -10.83 -11.42
CA ASP A 26 -30.16 -11.60 -10.20
C ASP A 26 -29.70 -10.83 -8.96
N LEU A 27 -29.11 -9.63 -9.17
CA LEU A 27 -28.57 -8.79 -8.09
C LEU A 27 -29.64 -7.93 -7.44
N THR A 28 -29.47 -7.70 -6.14
CA THR A 28 -30.21 -6.65 -5.40
C THR A 28 -29.77 -5.26 -5.85
N ASP A 29 -30.56 -4.23 -5.53
CA ASP A 29 -30.21 -2.84 -5.87
C ASP A 29 -28.90 -2.37 -5.22
N GLU A 30 -28.62 -2.85 -4.01
CA GLU A 30 -27.37 -2.58 -3.30
C GLU A 30 -26.16 -3.19 -4.03
N GLU A 31 -26.26 -4.46 -4.42
CA GLU A 31 -25.22 -5.17 -5.18
C GLU A 31 -24.99 -4.57 -6.57
N LYS A 32 -26.07 -4.16 -7.26
CA LYS A 32 -25.99 -3.41 -8.52
C LYS A 32 -25.23 -2.11 -8.36
N ASN A 33 -25.50 -1.37 -7.29
CA ASN A 33 -24.79 -0.11 -7.00
C ASN A 33 -23.31 -0.34 -6.70
N ILE A 34 -22.95 -1.39 -5.96
CA ILE A 34 -21.56 -1.77 -5.69
C ILE A 34 -20.81 -2.02 -7.01
N LEU A 35 -21.37 -2.90 -7.85
CA LEU A 35 -20.75 -3.26 -9.13
C LEU A 35 -20.64 -2.06 -10.07
N ALA A 36 -21.71 -1.26 -10.20
CA ALA A 36 -21.71 -0.07 -11.03
C ALA A 36 -20.64 0.94 -10.62
N ASN A 37 -20.49 1.17 -9.30
CA ASN A 37 -19.47 2.08 -8.78
C ASN A 37 -18.04 1.55 -9.02
N GLN A 38 -17.82 0.25 -8.91
CA GLN A 38 -16.53 -0.34 -9.26
C GLN A 38 -16.21 -0.14 -10.74
N VAL A 39 -17.16 -0.44 -11.64
CA VAL A 39 -16.97 -0.26 -13.09
C VAL A 39 -16.61 1.20 -13.41
N ARG A 40 -17.33 2.18 -12.85
CA ARG A 40 -17.05 3.61 -13.07
C ARG A 40 -15.68 4.05 -12.54
N SER A 41 -15.17 3.38 -11.50
CA SER A 41 -13.87 3.71 -10.89
C SER A 41 -12.67 3.14 -11.63
N ILE A 42 -12.88 2.17 -12.53
CA ILE A 42 -11.80 1.50 -13.26
C ILE A 42 -11.42 2.30 -14.49
N ASP A 43 -10.13 2.64 -14.60
CA ASP A 43 -9.53 3.15 -15.83
C ASP A 43 -9.09 1.96 -16.70
N PHE A 44 -10.04 1.45 -17.51
CA PHE A 44 -9.80 0.30 -18.39
C PHE A 44 -8.73 0.59 -19.46
N ALA A 45 -8.64 1.82 -19.94
CA ALA A 45 -7.61 2.20 -20.91
C ALA A 45 -6.21 2.07 -20.31
N LYS A 46 -6.03 2.59 -19.11
CA LYS A 46 -4.78 2.46 -18.36
C LYS A 46 -4.48 1.00 -18.00
N MET A 47 -5.47 0.22 -17.61
CA MET A 47 -5.33 -1.21 -17.32
C MET A 47 -4.76 -1.96 -18.54
N ASN A 48 -5.35 -1.75 -19.71
CA ASN A 48 -4.90 -2.37 -20.96
C ASN A 48 -3.48 -1.91 -21.33
N MET A 49 -3.17 -0.62 -21.16
CA MET A 49 -1.82 -0.08 -21.39
C MET A 49 -0.79 -0.73 -20.47
N LEU A 50 -1.10 -0.87 -19.18
CA LEU A 50 -0.20 -1.50 -18.21
C LEU A 50 0.04 -2.97 -18.55
N TYR A 51 -1.02 -3.70 -18.91
CA TYR A 51 -0.89 -5.09 -19.36
C TYR A 51 -0.02 -5.20 -20.60
N TYR A 52 -0.30 -4.41 -21.63
CA TYR A 52 0.50 -4.39 -22.85
C TYR A 52 1.99 -4.10 -22.54
N ASN A 53 2.27 -3.08 -21.75
CA ASN A 53 3.65 -2.74 -21.38
C ASN A 53 4.34 -3.87 -20.61
N SER A 54 3.59 -4.64 -19.79
CA SER A 54 4.15 -5.78 -19.05
C SER A 54 4.50 -6.97 -19.94
N THR A 55 3.97 -7.03 -21.16
CA THR A 55 4.25 -8.09 -22.16
C THR A 55 5.37 -7.71 -23.12
N LEU A 56 5.81 -6.45 -23.13
CA LEU A 56 6.95 -6.03 -23.92
C LEU A 56 8.25 -6.62 -23.35
N ASP A 57 9.05 -7.20 -24.22
CA ASP A 57 10.39 -7.68 -23.85
C ASP A 57 11.34 -6.46 -23.76
N ASP A 58 11.38 -5.83 -22.58
CA ASP A 58 12.38 -4.82 -22.24
C ASP A 58 13.74 -5.53 -22.03
N SER A 59 14.41 -5.87 -23.11
CA SER A 59 15.79 -6.34 -23.02
C SER A 59 16.68 -5.25 -22.42
N ILE A 60 16.89 -5.33 -21.10
CA ILE A 60 17.81 -4.43 -20.39
C ILE A 60 19.21 -4.73 -20.94
N SER A 61 19.82 -3.75 -21.62
CA SER A 61 21.25 -3.85 -21.97
C SER A 61 22.07 -3.75 -20.70
N TYR A 62 22.54 -4.90 -20.23
CA TYR A 62 23.42 -4.99 -19.05
C TYR A 62 24.70 -4.18 -19.17
N ASP A 63 25.15 -3.88 -20.40
CA ASP A 63 26.33 -3.06 -20.70
C ASP A 63 26.19 -1.59 -20.23
N ARG A 64 24.96 -1.15 -19.92
CA ARG A 64 24.66 0.19 -19.40
C ARG A 64 24.49 0.23 -17.90
N ILE A 65 24.62 -0.90 -17.20
CA ILE A 65 24.47 -0.98 -15.77
C ILE A 65 25.84 -0.83 -15.12
N SER A 66 25.99 0.18 -14.27
CA SER A 66 27.17 0.36 -13.42
C SER A 66 26.75 0.45 -11.96
N PRO A 67 27.59 0.01 -11.03
CA PRO A 67 27.33 0.19 -9.61
C PRO A 67 27.11 1.67 -9.28
N ILE A 68 26.09 1.95 -8.47
CA ILE A 68 25.87 3.31 -7.96
C ILE A 68 27.00 3.68 -6.98
N SER A 69 27.47 4.92 -7.03
CA SER A 69 28.34 5.44 -5.98
C SER A 69 27.55 5.59 -4.68
N TYR A 70 28.14 5.21 -3.58
CA TYR A 70 27.55 5.31 -2.24
C TYR A 70 28.56 5.72 -1.20
N ILE A 71 28.07 6.24 -0.08
CA ILE A 71 28.86 6.55 1.10
C ILE A 71 28.80 5.33 2.03
N ASP A 72 29.93 4.67 2.20
CA ASP A 72 30.04 3.56 3.15
C ASP A 72 30.36 4.11 4.54
N ARG A 73 29.41 3.95 5.45
CA ARG A 73 29.54 4.39 6.84
C ARG A 73 30.77 3.82 7.55
N LEU A 74 31.22 2.61 7.18
CA LEU A 74 32.36 1.96 7.79
C LEU A 74 33.70 2.65 7.41
N ASN A 75 33.72 3.36 6.30
CA ASN A 75 34.87 4.04 5.77
C ASN A 75 34.92 5.55 6.13
N LEU A 76 33.88 6.04 6.84
CA LEU A 76 33.86 7.45 7.27
C LEU A 76 34.79 7.71 8.45
N THR A 77 35.46 8.84 8.41
CA THR A 77 36.19 9.37 9.55
C THR A 77 35.24 9.79 10.69
N LYS A 78 35.80 9.98 11.87
CA LYS A 78 35.00 10.46 13.02
C LYS A 78 34.37 11.84 12.77
N ASP A 79 35.07 12.72 12.06
CA ASP A 79 34.59 14.07 11.75
C ASP A 79 33.46 14.03 10.72
N GLU A 80 33.56 13.19 9.69
CA GLU A 80 32.49 12.97 8.73
C GLU A 80 31.25 12.34 9.38
N LEU A 81 31.43 11.33 10.24
CA LEU A 81 30.33 10.74 11.01
C LEU A 81 29.63 11.79 11.87
N LYS A 82 30.39 12.64 12.55
CA LYS A 82 29.87 13.75 13.34
C LYS A 82 29.09 14.74 12.45
N TYR A 83 29.68 15.16 11.34
CA TYR A 83 29.04 16.06 10.38
C TYR A 83 27.69 15.56 9.89
N TYR A 84 27.60 14.31 9.41
CA TYR A 84 26.34 13.71 8.97
C TYR A 84 25.34 13.55 10.10
N SER A 85 25.79 13.20 11.31
CA SER A 85 24.93 13.09 12.49
C SER A 85 24.33 14.46 12.87
N ASP A 86 25.13 15.52 12.85
CA ASP A 86 24.68 16.88 13.18
C ASP A 86 23.63 17.38 12.18
N ILE A 87 23.84 17.12 10.87
CA ILE A 87 22.84 17.43 9.82
C ILE A 87 21.56 16.62 10.05
N GLY A 88 21.65 15.30 10.27
CA GLY A 88 20.50 14.45 10.51
C GLY A 88 19.68 14.91 11.72
N ASN A 89 20.35 15.21 12.83
CA ASN A 89 19.70 15.74 14.02
C ASN A 89 19.03 17.10 13.78
N SER A 90 19.64 17.98 13.00
CA SER A 90 19.06 19.26 12.62
C SER A 90 17.76 19.09 11.83
N VAL A 91 17.74 18.17 10.85
CA VAL A 91 16.54 17.86 10.06
C VAL A 91 15.43 17.30 10.92
N ILE A 92 15.76 16.36 11.83
CA ILE A 92 14.80 15.75 12.77
C ILE A 92 14.23 16.84 13.69
N ASN A 93 15.08 17.63 14.32
CA ASN A 93 14.67 18.65 15.30
C ASN A 93 13.87 19.78 14.65
N SER A 94 14.07 20.04 13.36
CA SER A 94 13.27 21.01 12.60
C SER A 94 11.91 20.46 12.13
N GLY A 95 11.57 19.20 12.47
CA GLY A 95 10.30 18.57 12.09
C GLY A 95 10.16 18.26 10.60
N LYS A 96 11.26 18.22 9.85
CA LYS A 96 11.27 17.99 8.40
C LYS A 96 11.37 16.52 7.99
N LEU A 97 11.41 15.61 8.95
CA LEU A 97 11.45 14.17 8.73
C LEU A 97 10.11 13.54 9.11
N ALA A 98 9.66 12.62 8.29
CA ALA A 98 8.54 11.72 8.59
C ALA A 98 8.93 10.28 8.25
N ILE A 99 8.29 9.32 8.89
CA ILE A 99 8.50 7.89 8.63
C ILE A 99 7.28 7.34 7.95
N ILE A 100 7.48 6.56 6.90
CA ILE A 100 6.41 5.84 6.20
C ILE A 100 6.66 4.34 6.34
N THR A 101 5.64 3.62 6.83
CA THR A 101 5.64 2.16 6.87
C THR A 101 4.64 1.62 5.85
N LEU A 102 5.12 0.83 4.89
CA LEU A 102 4.29 0.15 3.90
C LEU A 102 3.70 -1.12 4.53
N ALA A 103 2.46 -1.06 4.96
CA ALA A 103 1.79 -2.07 5.78
C ALA A 103 0.54 -2.68 5.12
N GLY A 104 0.39 -2.57 3.78
CA GLY A 104 -0.76 -3.11 3.05
C GLY A 104 -0.80 -4.64 2.94
N GLY A 105 0.24 -5.35 3.36
CA GLY A 105 0.35 -6.79 3.22
C GLY A 105 -0.37 -7.59 4.32
N GLN A 106 -0.90 -8.76 3.93
CA GLN A 106 -1.43 -9.78 4.84
C GLN A 106 -0.33 -10.75 5.28
N GLY A 107 -0.54 -11.38 6.44
CA GLY A 107 0.39 -12.38 7.01
C GLY A 107 0.27 -13.78 6.43
N THR A 108 -0.49 -14.00 5.36
CA THR A 108 -0.85 -15.32 4.84
C THR A 108 0.35 -16.22 4.53
N ARG A 109 1.42 -15.66 3.94
CA ARG A 109 2.67 -16.42 3.67
C ARG A 109 3.41 -16.84 4.93
N LEU A 110 3.08 -16.25 6.07
CA LEU A 110 3.62 -16.59 7.40
C LEU A 110 2.68 -17.52 8.18
N GLY A 111 1.60 -18.01 7.54
CA GLY A 111 0.55 -18.76 8.22
C GLY A 111 -0.27 -17.95 9.24
N TYR A 112 -0.20 -16.61 9.17
CA TYR A 112 -0.82 -15.71 10.12
C TYR A 112 -2.08 -15.07 9.52
N LYS A 113 -3.19 -15.11 10.27
CA LYS A 113 -4.46 -14.49 9.89
C LYS A 113 -4.51 -13.06 10.47
N GLY A 114 -4.09 -12.10 9.67
CA GLY A 114 -4.12 -10.68 10.07
C GLY A 114 -3.10 -9.83 9.31
N PRO A 115 -3.02 -8.53 9.63
CA PRO A 115 -2.04 -7.63 9.05
C PRO A 115 -0.61 -8.14 9.31
N LYS A 116 0.23 -8.19 8.29
CA LYS A 116 1.62 -8.66 8.45
C LYS A 116 2.39 -7.91 9.54
N GLY A 117 2.12 -6.61 9.70
CA GLY A 117 2.75 -5.77 10.70
C GLY A 117 2.45 -6.15 12.16
N SER A 118 1.31 -6.83 12.41
CA SER A 118 0.93 -7.34 13.73
C SER A 118 1.48 -8.73 14.05
N TYR A 119 2.19 -9.37 13.08
CA TYR A 119 2.84 -10.65 13.31
C TYR A 119 3.94 -10.53 14.36
N GLU A 120 3.84 -11.35 15.40
CA GLU A 120 4.84 -11.42 16.46
C GLU A 120 6.00 -12.34 16.07
N ILE A 121 7.22 -11.82 16.14
CA ILE A 121 8.42 -12.60 15.90
C ILE A 121 8.72 -13.42 17.16
N ASP A 122 8.93 -14.72 17.00
CA ASP A 122 9.20 -15.66 18.09
C ASP A 122 10.66 -15.58 18.58
N VAL A 123 11.11 -14.37 18.93
CA VAL A 123 12.41 -14.09 19.54
C VAL A 123 12.17 -13.24 20.78
N PRO A 124 12.71 -13.60 21.96
CA PRO A 124 12.53 -12.82 23.17
C PRO A 124 13.16 -11.41 23.09
N PRO A 125 12.44 -10.38 23.55
CA PRO A 125 11.04 -10.37 23.91
C PRO A 125 10.15 -10.45 22.67
N LYS A 126 9.07 -11.29 22.71
CA LYS A 126 8.11 -11.40 21.61
C LYS A 126 7.47 -10.05 21.32
N LYS A 127 7.65 -9.56 20.10
CA LYS A 127 7.11 -8.27 19.65
C LYS A 127 6.65 -8.38 18.21
N SER A 128 5.62 -7.62 17.87
CA SER A 128 5.21 -7.47 16.49
C SER A 128 6.18 -6.61 15.68
N LEU A 129 6.08 -6.69 14.36
CA LEU A 129 6.86 -5.83 13.46
C LEU A 129 6.57 -4.34 13.70
N PHE A 130 5.31 -3.99 14.01
CA PHE A 130 4.96 -2.62 14.39
C PHE A 130 5.61 -2.19 15.69
N GLU A 131 5.66 -3.08 16.70
CA GLU A 131 6.32 -2.78 17.98
C GLU A 131 7.81 -2.54 17.80
N PHE A 132 8.51 -3.33 16.97
CA PHE A 132 9.93 -3.09 16.64
C PHE A 132 10.14 -1.72 15.99
N THR A 133 9.29 -1.37 15.02
CA THR A 133 9.35 -0.05 14.39
C THR A 133 9.11 1.06 15.40
N CYS A 134 8.10 0.91 16.23
CA CYS A 134 7.78 1.88 17.28
C CYS A 134 8.91 2.05 18.31
N ASP A 135 9.58 0.97 18.72
CA ASP A 135 10.69 1.03 19.66
C ASP A 135 11.86 1.86 19.10
N ASN A 136 12.14 1.74 17.80
CA ASN A 136 13.14 2.56 17.14
C ASN A 136 12.72 4.05 17.13
N LEU A 137 11.45 4.34 16.87
CA LEU A 137 10.91 5.71 16.91
C LEU A 137 10.97 6.30 18.32
N LYS A 138 10.63 5.50 19.36
CA LYS A 138 10.73 5.92 20.76
C LYS A 138 12.18 6.16 21.20
N LYS A 139 13.12 5.34 20.70
CA LYS A 139 14.56 5.56 20.95
C LYS A 139 14.99 6.89 20.37
N LEU A 140 14.66 7.15 19.10
CA LEU A 140 14.96 8.41 18.43
C LEU A 140 14.31 9.60 19.16
N LEU A 141 13.06 9.49 19.59
CA LEU A 141 12.36 10.51 20.36
C LEU A 141 13.10 10.85 21.68
N LYS A 142 13.65 9.85 22.38
CA LYS A 142 14.45 10.08 23.59
C LYS A 142 15.73 10.86 23.30
N GLU A 143 16.38 10.56 22.17
CA GLU A 143 17.63 11.20 21.76
C GLU A 143 17.42 12.63 21.29
N THR A 144 16.40 12.86 20.45
CA THR A 144 16.14 14.14 19.79
C THR A 144 15.08 15.01 20.45
N ARG A 145 14.28 14.44 21.35
CA ARG A 145 13.10 15.05 22.00
C ARG A 145 12.01 15.49 20.99
N THR A 146 12.09 14.98 19.77
CA THR A 146 11.14 15.31 18.68
C THR A 146 10.40 14.06 18.23
N ALA A 147 9.07 14.04 18.40
CA ALA A 147 8.23 12.97 17.89
C ALA A 147 8.00 13.16 16.38
N LEU A 148 8.47 12.21 15.59
CA LEU A 148 8.27 12.19 14.14
C LEU A 148 6.83 11.81 13.78
N ASN A 149 6.31 12.34 12.67
CA ASN A 149 5.09 11.83 12.09
C ASN A 149 5.35 10.44 11.52
N TRP A 150 4.52 9.47 11.89
CA TRP A 150 4.57 8.10 11.43
C TRP A 150 3.34 7.80 10.57
N TYR A 151 3.56 7.72 9.26
CA TYR A 151 2.53 7.39 8.28
C TYR A 151 2.53 5.88 8.01
N ILE A 152 1.36 5.27 8.07
CA ILE A 152 1.18 3.82 7.89
C ILE A 152 0.26 3.60 6.71
N MET A 153 0.83 3.11 5.60
CA MET A 153 0.08 2.77 4.41
C MET A 153 -0.53 1.38 4.57
N THR A 154 -1.84 1.33 4.71
CA THR A 154 -2.63 0.12 4.78
C THR A 154 -3.19 -0.27 3.40
N SER A 155 -3.98 -1.34 3.34
CA SER A 155 -4.79 -1.72 2.19
C SER A 155 -6.26 -1.86 2.59
N PRO A 156 -7.22 -1.79 1.66
CA PRO A 156 -8.62 -2.05 1.98
C PRO A 156 -8.84 -3.36 2.74
N ALA A 157 -8.02 -4.38 2.46
CA ALA A 157 -8.12 -5.70 3.10
C ALA A 157 -7.63 -5.74 4.56
N ASN A 158 -6.86 -4.76 5.02
CA ASN A 158 -6.28 -4.79 6.37
C ASN A 158 -6.34 -3.47 7.15
N ASP A 159 -6.92 -2.43 6.59
CA ASP A 159 -6.97 -1.11 7.21
C ASP A 159 -7.64 -1.12 8.58
N VAL A 160 -8.84 -1.68 8.65
CA VAL A 160 -9.62 -1.77 9.89
C VAL A 160 -8.84 -2.57 10.94
N ALA A 161 -8.41 -3.79 10.61
CA ALA A 161 -7.69 -4.65 11.54
C ALA A 161 -6.35 -4.05 12.00
N THR A 162 -5.67 -3.28 11.14
CA THR A 162 -4.45 -2.57 11.51
C THR A 162 -4.72 -1.46 12.51
N LYS A 163 -5.74 -0.63 12.26
CA LYS A 163 -6.14 0.45 13.18
C LYS A 163 -6.57 -0.09 14.54
N GLU A 164 -7.42 -1.13 14.55
CA GLU A 164 -7.85 -1.80 15.78
C GLU A 164 -6.65 -2.37 16.57
N TYR A 165 -5.68 -2.95 15.88
CA TYR A 165 -4.45 -3.45 16.52
C TYR A 165 -3.66 -2.32 17.20
N PHE A 166 -3.50 -1.17 16.54
CA PHE A 166 -2.84 -0.01 17.13
C PHE A 166 -3.60 0.55 18.34
N GLU A 167 -4.93 0.65 18.26
CA GLU A 167 -5.77 1.06 19.38
C GLU A 167 -5.64 0.09 20.56
N ALA A 168 -5.77 -1.21 20.34
CA ALA A 168 -5.65 -2.25 21.36
C ALA A 168 -4.29 -2.24 22.06
N LYS A 169 -3.22 -1.89 21.35
CA LYS A 169 -1.86 -1.76 21.88
C LYS A 169 -1.53 -0.34 22.36
N ASN A 170 -2.53 0.55 22.49
CA ASN A 170 -2.35 1.96 22.88
C ASN A 170 -1.17 2.61 22.12
N TYR A 171 -1.15 2.41 20.78
CA TYR A 171 -0.10 2.93 19.89
C TYR A 171 1.32 2.60 20.38
N PHE A 172 1.48 1.51 21.11
CA PHE A 172 2.76 1.05 21.70
C PHE A 172 3.44 2.11 22.57
N GLY A 173 2.66 3.06 23.12
CA GLY A 173 3.15 4.20 23.88
C GLY A 173 3.82 5.30 23.05
N TYR A 174 3.62 5.31 21.71
CA TYR A 174 3.98 6.44 20.84
C TYR A 174 2.83 7.47 20.81
N PRO A 175 3.10 8.78 20.64
CA PRO A 175 2.04 9.78 20.58
C PRO A 175 1.04 9.51 19.47
N LYS A 176 -0.23 9.26 19.84
CA LYS A 176 -1.31 8.88 18.90
C LYS A 176 -1.51 9.90 17.78
N GLU A 177 -1.43 11.18 18.09
CA GLU A 177 -1.59 12.29 17.16
C GLU A 177 -0.48 12.33 16.07
N LYS A 178 0.64 11.64 16.32
CA LYS A 178 1.75 11.49 15.36
C LYS A 178 1.60 10.30 14.44
N VAL A 179 0.67 9.38 14.71
CA VAL A 179 0.41 8.21 13.87
C VAL A 179 -0.73 8.54 12.90
N LYS A 180 -0.48 8.37 11.61
CA LYS A 180 -1.43 8.65 10.53
C LYS A 180 -1.58 7.42 9.65
N PHE A 181 -2.82 7.01 9.40
CA PHE A 181 -3.13 5.92 8.48
C PHE A 181 -3.64 6.47 7.16
N PHE A 182 -3.23 5.85 6.08
CA PHE A 182 -3.75 6.09 4.74
C PHE A 182 -3.76 4.77 3.96
N MET A 183 -4.64 4.65 2.98
CA MET A 183 -4.76 3.41 2.20
C MET A 183 -4.07 3.54 0.86
N GLN A 184 -3.39 2.46 0.45
CA GLN A 184 -2.94 2.32 -0.93
C GLN A 184 -4.13 2.13 -1.86
N SER A 185 -4.00 2.57 -3.11
CA SER A 185 -4.98 2.28 -4.14
C SER A 185 -4.90 0.81 -4.59
N THR A 186 -5.96 0.36 -5.22
CA THR A 186 -6.04 -0.98 -5.81
C THR A 186 -6.18 -0.90 -7.32
N LEU A 187 -5.83 -1.99 -7.99
CA LEU A 187 -6.09 -2.21 -9.41
C LEU A 187 -6.96 -3.46 -9.58
N PRO A 188 -7.84 -3.51 -10.57
CA PRO A 188 -8.56 -4.74 -10.88
C PRO A 188 -7.59 -5.84 -11.30
N LEU A 189 -7.85 -7.06 -10.88
CA LEU A 189 -7.15 -8.22 -11.40
C LEU A 189 -7.76 -8.62 -12.75
N ILE A 190 -6.92 -9.01 -13.69
CA ILE A 190 -7.29 -9.41 -15.03
C ILE A 190 -6.73 -10.78 -15.38
N ASP A 191 -7.41 -11.47 -16.26
CA ASP A 191 -6.91 -12.71 -16.85
C ASP A 191 -5.96 -12.43 -18.04
N VAL A 192 -5.44 -13.49 -18.65
CA VAL A 192 -4.53 -13.42 -19.82
C VAL A 192 -5.18 -12.83 -21.09
N LYS A 193 -6.51 -12.66 -21.09
CA LYS A 193 -7.28 -12.04 -22.16
C LYS A 193 -7.70 -10.60 -21.80
N THR A 194 -7.09 -10.01 -20.78
CA THR A 194 -7.41 -8.68 -20.25
C THR A 194 -8.81 -8.52 -19.68
N LYS A 195 -9.49 -9.65 -19.34
CA LYS A 195 -10.79 -9.62 -18.70
C LYS A 195 -10.63 -9.43 -17.21
N VAL A 196 -11.40 -8.50 -16.61
CA VAL A 196 -11.40 -8.35 -15.15
C VAL A 196 -11.95 -9.62 -14.48
N ILE A 197 -11.46 -9.95 -13.32
CA ILE A 197 -11.88 -11.15 -12.58
C ILE A 197 -12.95 -10.77 -11.57
N LEU A 198 -14.09 -11.45 -11.59
CA LEU A 198 -15.13 -11.30 -10.57
C LEU A 198 -14.80 -12.16 -9.35
N GLU A 199 -14.88 -11.58 -8.16
CA GLU A 199 -14.80 -12.27 -6.88
C GLU A 199 -16.16 -12.84 -6.48
N THR A 200 -17.22 -12.07 -6.73
CA THR A 200 -18.62 -12.44 -6.56
C THR A 200 -19.40 -11.96 -7.79
N PRO A 201 -20.69 -12.36 -7.95
CA PRO A 201 -21.52 -11.84 -9.04
C PRO A 201 -21.63 -10.31 -9.13
N TYR A 202 -21.30 -9.59 -8.05
CA TYR A 202 -21.41 -8.13 -7.95
C TYR A 202 -20.10 -7.43 -7.53
N SER A 203 -18.98 -8.14 -7.53
CA SER A 203 -17.70 -7.57 -7.06
C SER A 203 -16.55 -7.98 -7.96
N ILE A 204 -15.79 -6.99 -8.43
CA ILE A 204 -14.57 -7.18 -9.20
C ILE A 204 -13.39 -7.38 -8.23
N THR A 205 -12.62 -8.45 -8.45
CA THR A 205 -11.42 -8.73 -7.67
C THR A 205 -10.37 -7.64 -7.88
N THR A 206 -9.82 -7.14 -6.78
CA THR A 206 -8.76 -6.12 -6.83
C THR A 206 -7.49 -6.58 -6.12
N GLY A 207 -6.36 -6.09 -6.57
CA GLY A 207 -5.06 -6.28 -5.95
C GLY A 207 -4.38 -4.95 -5.61
N SER A 208 -3.33 -5.01 -4.82
CA SER A 208 -2.52 -3.84 -4.49
C SER A 208 -1.89 -3.22 -5.73
N ASN A 209 -1.93 -1.89 -5.84
CA ASN A 209 -1.23 -1.15 -6.90
C ASN A 209 0.30 -1.10 -6.71
N GLY A 210 0.81 -1.84 -5.73
CA GLY A 210 2.23 -1.93 -5.43
C GLY A 210 2.75 -0.80 -4.54
N ASN A 211 3.98 -0.97 -4.07
CA ASN A 211 4.59 -0.05 -3.11
C ASN A 211 4.84 1.36 -3.65
N GLY A 212 5.02 1.51 -4.96
CA GLY A 212 5.20 2.81 -5.61
C GLY A 212 3.98 3.73 -5.52
N ASP A 213 2.80 3.18 -5.27
CA ASP A 213 1.56 3.93 -5.04
C ASP A 213 1.59 4.85 -3.80
N VAL A 214 2.56 4.64 -2.90
CA VAL A 214 2.72 5.43 -1.68
C VAL A 214 2.73 6.94 -1.94
N PHE A 215 3.40 7.38 -3.00
CA PHE A 215 3.49 8.81 -3.32
C PHE A 215 2.14 9.40 -3.75
N LYS A 216 1.36 8.64 -4.53
CA LYS A 216 0.02 9.06 -4.95
C LYS A 216 -0.98 8.98 -3.80
N SER A 217 -0.98 7.89 -3.07
CA SER A 217 -1.92 7.66 -1.96
C SER A 217 -1.68 8.59 -0.77
N LEU A 218 -0.45 9.06 -0.56
CA LEU A 218 -0.12 10.02 0.50
C LEU A 218 -0.53 11.45 0.13
N ALA A 219 -0.66 11.77 -1.17
CA ALA A 219 -1.04 13.11 -1.65
C ALA A 219 -2.55 13.35 -1.67
N ASN A 220 -3.36 12.30 -1.56
CA ASN A 220 -4.83 12.35 -1.48
C ASN A 220 -5.30 12.41 -0.02
#